data_8eae05dbf789619ec8280db58a9c0702
#
_entry.id   8eae05dbf789619ec8280db58a9c0702
#
_cell.length_a   1.000
_cell.length_b   1.000
_cell.length_c   1.000
_cell.angle_alpha   90.00
_cell.angle_beta   90.00
_cell.angle_gamma   90.00
#
_symmetry.space_group_name_H-M   'P 1'
#
loop_
_entity.id
_entity.type
_entity.pdbx_description
1 polymer ?
#
loop_
_entity_poly.entity_id
_entity_poly.type
_entity_poly.pdbx_seq_one_letter_code
_entity_poly.pdbx_strand_id
1 'polypeptide(L)'
;MKNILAEAEVSEKFESEFAIYDLPEFLRAVELFEKPALKFNGGSNVTIADANSKQSIKYFFADKSVIVAPTKAINMPDQYVAFTLKKNDFTRIQKAITTLNLPDVAVVGDGKNIKLVATDKKNKSSNDYSEVIGESDKKFTAYFKAENLKIISDDYDVEISKQKISHFINRNKPVQYWIALEPDSEF
;
A
#
# COMPACT_ATOMS: atom_id res chain seq x y z
N MET A 1 10.70 9.60 -4.26
CA MET A 1 9.43 10.00 -4.90
C MET A 1 8.31 9.35 -4.07
N LYS A 2 7.22 10.07 -3.75
CA LYS A 2 6.14 9.55 -2.89
C LYS A 2 5.06 8.97 -3.78
N ASN A 3 5.09 7.66 -3.97
CA ASN A 3 4.21 6.95 -4.90
C ASN A 3 3.01 6.29 -4.20
N ILE A 4 3.00 6.27 -2.86
CA ILE A 4 1.95 5.65 -2.05
C ILE A 4 1.56 6.61 -0.94
N LEU A 5 0.26 6.76 -0.73
CA LEU A 5 -0.34 7.30 0.48
C LEU A 5 -1.22 6.22 1.08
N ALA A 6 -1.14 6.03 2.39
CA ALA A 6 -2.06 5.19 3.15
C ALA A 6 -2.80 6.04 4.18
N GLU A 7 -4.08 5.74 4.37
CA GLU A 7 -4.92 6.30 5.43
C GLU A 7 -5.65 5.15 6.12
N ALA A 8 -5.64 5.17 7.45
CA ALA A 8 -6.33 4.16 8.25
C ALA A 8 -6.99 4.79 9.47
N GLU A 9 -8.18 4.32 9.81
CA GLU A 9 -8.80 4.60 11.10
C GLU A 9 -8.42 3.48 12.07
N VAL A 10 -8.02 3.87 13.28
CA VAL A 10 -7.63 2.93 14.34
C VAL A 10 -8.51 3.15 15.58
N SER A 11 -8.71 2.08 16.34
CA SER A 11 -9.53 2.14 17.58
C SER A 11 -8.80 2.81 18.73
N GLU A 12 -7.49 2.88 18.66
CA GLU A 12 -6.63 3.49 19.66
C GLU A 12 -6.83 5.00 19.70
N LYS A 13 -6.88 5.55 20.90
CA LYS A 13 -6.96 6.99 21.10
C LYS A 13 -5.57 7.53 21.45
N PHE A 14 -5.07 8.40 20.60
CA PHE A 14 -3.83 9.12 20.84
C PHE A 14 -4.13 10.51 21.44
N GLU A 15 -3.44 10.87 22.53
CA GLU A 15 -3.64 12.16 23.20
C GLU A 15 -3.15 13.34 22.35
N SER A 16 -2.18 13.10 21.49
CA SER A 16 -1.61 14.11 20.59
C SER A 16 -1.08 13.49 19.32
N GLU A 17 -0.99 14.30 18.28
CA GLU A 17 -0.31 13.94 17.03
C GLU A 17 1.19 13.79 17.26
N PHE A 18 1.78 12.75 16.71
CA PHE A 18 3.23 12.50 16.74
C PHE A 18 3.72 12.07 15.36
N ALA A 19 4.98 12.35 15.07
CA ALA A 19 5.59 12.13 13.77
C ALA A 19 6.61 10.98 13.82
N ILE A 20 6.43 9.97 12.97
CA ILE A 20 7.36 8.86 12.78
C ILE A 20 8.07 9.04 11.44
N TYR A 21 9.39 9.19 11.46
CA TYR A 21 10.18 9.34 10.23
C TYR A 21 10.36 8.02 9.50
N ASP A 22 10.75 6.96 10.21
CA ASP A 22 10.91 5.60 9.69
C ASP A 22 9.86 4.67 10.31
N LEU A 23 8.69 4.59 9.67
CA LEU A 23 7.61 3.72 10.14
C LEU A 23 8.01 2.24 10.18
N PRO A 24 8.73 1.68 9.20
CA PRO A 24 9.25 0.31 9.29
C PRO A 24 10.15 0.07 10.49
N GLU A 25 11.03 1.01 10.85
CA GLU A 25 11.87 0.90 12.05
C GLU A 25 11.02 0.90 13.32
N PHE A 26 10.05 1.83 13.41
CA PHE A 26 9.13 1.90 14.54
C PHE A 26 8.35 0.60 14.72
N LEU A 27 7.80 0.04 13.64
CA LEU A 27 7.06 -1.22 13.70
C LEU A 27 7.95 -2.38 14.13
N ARG A 28 9.19 -2.48 13.61
CA ARG A 28 10.15 -3.50 14.08
C ARG A 28 10.48 -3.34 15.56
N ALA A 29 10.59 -2.10 16.06
CA ALA A 29 10.81 -1.85 17.49
C ALA A 29 9.63 -2.34 18.34
N VAL A 30 8.40 -2.17 17.85
CA VAL A 30 7.18 -2.71 18.50
C VAL A 30 7.17 -4.24 18.48
N GLU A 31 7.56 -4.86 17.37
CA GLU A 31 7.60 -6.32 17.18
C GLU A 31 8.64 -7.05 18.06
N LEU A 32 9.56 -6.34 18.70
CA LEU A 32 10.49 -6.94 19.67
C LEU A 32 9.82 -7.39 20.95
N PHE A 33 8.55 -7.03 21.17
CA PHE A 33 7.78 -7.35 22.36
C PHE A 33 6.60 -8.24 21.98
N GLU A 34 6.26 -9.22 22.85
CA GLU A 34 5.14 -10.13 22.60
C GLU A 34 3.78 -9.45 22.80
N LYS A 35 3.67 -8.58 23.80
CA LYS A 35 2.47 -7.81 24.13
C LYS A 35 2.81 -6.34 24.35
N PRO A 36 3.22 -5.64 23.30
CA PRO A 36 3.73 -4.28 23.42
C PRO A 36 2.68 -3.31 23.93
N ALA A 37 3.07 -2.51 24.91
CA ALA A 37 2.32 -1.34 25.35
C ALA A 37 3.11 -0.08 25.01
N LEU A 38 2.40 0.94 24.52
CA LEU A 38 2.97 2.24 24.16
C LEU A 38 2.64 3.26 25.23
N LYS A 39 3.66 3.77 25.93
CA LYS A 39 3.52 4.85 26.90
C LYS A 39 4.08 6.14 26.31
N PHE A 40 3.20 7.08 25.99
CA PHE A 40 3.58 8.39 25.45
C PHE A 40 4.12 9.29 26.55
N ASN A 41 5.28 9.91 26.32
CA ASN A 41 6.00 10.72 27.30
C ASN A 41 6.08 12.18 26.85
N GLY A 42 5.01 12.93 27.03
CA GLY A 42 5.01 14.38 26.86
C GLY A 42 5.36 14.90 25.47
N GLY A 43 5.04 14.15 24.41
CA GLY A 43 5.12 14.64 23.03
C GLY A 43 6.48 14.53 22.33
N SER A 44 7.55 14.06 23.00
CA SER A 44 8.88 13.90 22.36
C SER A 44 9.27 12.45 22.05
N ASN A 45 8.68 11.49 22.74
CA ASN A 45 9.02 10.08 22.61
C ASN A 45 7.92 9.18 23.15
N VAL A 46 7.99 7.91 22.80
CA VAL A 46 7.18 6.84 23.35
C VAL A 46 8.07 5.76 23.95
N THR A 47 7.66 5.22 25.09
CA THR A 47 8.26 4.02 25.66
C THR A 47 7.48 2.81 25.19
N ILE A 48 8.15 1.84 24.59
CA ILE A 48 7.64 0.56 24.11
C ILE A 48 8.12 -0.51 25.08
N ALA A 49 7.24 -1.25 25.70
CA ALA A 49 7.58 -2.33 26.64
C ALA A 49 6.42 -3.31 26.79
N ASP A 50 6.68 -4.54 27.17
CA ASP A 50 5.65 -5.43 27.69
C ASP A 50 5.30 -5.06 29.12
N ALA A 51 4.05 -5.29 29.52
CA ALA A 51 3.52 -4.89 30.83
C ALA A 51 4.35 -5.44 32.04
N ASN A 52 5.00 -6.58 31.88
CA ASN A 52 5.81 -7.24 32.92
C ASN A 52 7.30 -7.36 32.56
N SER A 53 7.76 -6.68 31.53
CA SER A 53 9.14 -6.74 31.06
C SER A 53 10.04 -5.77 31.83
N LYS A 54 11.28 -6.21 32.07
CA LYS A 54 12.37 -5.32 32.51
C LYS A 54 13.05 -4.58 31.32
N GLN A 55 12.63 -4.93 30.11
CA GLN A 55 13.15 -4.38 28.86
C GLN A 55 12.19 -3.31 28.34
N SER A 56 12.73 -2.25 27.82
CA SER A 56 11.97 -1.19 27.19
C SER A 56 12.79 -0.51 26.09
N ILE A 57 12.09 0.02 25.11
CA ILE A 57 12.67 0.89 24.08
C ILE A 57 12.09 2.27 24.28
N LYS A 58 12.96 3.28 24.30
CA LYS A 58 12.57 4.68 24.20
C LYS A 58 12.73 5.11 22.75
N TYR A 59 11.61 5.32 22.05
CA TYR A 59 11.59 5.72 20.65
C TYR A 59 11.27 7.20 20.54
N PHE A 60 12.16 7.98 19.93
CA PHE A 60 11.97 9.43 19.76
C PHE A 60 11.17 9.74 18.52
N PHE A 61 10.27 10.68 18.64
CA PHE A 61 9.52 11.21 17.51
C PHE A 61 10.39 12.13 16.65
N ALA A 62 10.08 12.18 15.37
CA ALA A 62 10.67 13.16 14.47
C ALA A 62 10.04 14.56 14.69
N ASP A 63 10.73 15.60 14.25
CA ASP A 63 10.09 16.90 14.09
C ASP A 63 9.05 16.81 12.97
N LYS A 64 7.85 17.35 13.22
CA LYS A 64 6.75 17.35 12.26
C LYS A 64 7.11 18.01 10.93
N SER A 65 8.02 18.99 10.94
CA SER A 65 8.47 19.72 9.76
C SER A 65 9.25 18.85 8.76
N VAL A 66 9.85 17.75 9.23
CA VAL A 66 10.58 16.81 8.32
C VAL A 66 9.67 15.73 7.75
N ILE A 67 8.45 15.60 8.27
CA ILE A 67 7.44 14.68 7.73
C ILE A 67 6.68 15.38 6.61
N VAL A 68 6.75 14.85 5.42
CA VAL A 68 5.93 15.36 4.32
C VAL A 68 4.70 14.48 4.20
N ALA A 69 3.58 15.00 4.65
CA ALA A 69 2.25 14.42 4.47
C ALA A 69 1.41 15.32 3.57
N PRO A 70 0.42 14.79 2.84
CA PRO A 70 -0.55 15.60 2.13
C PRO A 70 -1.30 16.48 3.12
N THR A 71 -1.42 17.77 2.80
CA THR A 71 -2.21 18.73 3.58
C THR A 71 -3.67 18.75 3.16
N LYS A 72 -4.01 18.11 2.06
CA LYS A 72 -5.37 18.03 1.50
C LYS A 72 -5.73 16.56 1.29
N ALA A 73 -6.99 16.23 1.50
CA ALA A 73 -7.54 14.93 1.13
C ALA A 73 -7.29 14.68 -0.36
N ILE A 74 -6.83 13.48 -0.70
CA ILE A 74 -6.71 13.05 -2.08
C ILE A 74 -8.07 12.54 -2.52
N ASN A 75 -8.65 13.22 -3.50
CA ASN A 75 -9.88 12.78 -4.15
C ASN A 75 -9.51 12.15 -5.50
N MET A 76 -10.17 11.05 -5.86
CA MET A 76 -10.04 10.49 -7.19
C MET A 76 -10.57 11.48 -8.24
N PRO A 77 -9.74 11.89 -9.22
CA PRO A 77 -10.15 12.90 -10.20
C PRO A 77 -11.20 12.39 -11.18
N ASP A 78 -11.14 11.11 -11.51
CA ASP A 78 -12.11 10.37 -12.31
C ASP A 78 -12.02 8.87 -11.99
N GLN A 79 -13.07 8.14 -12.23
CA GLN A 79 -13.10 6.68 -12.13
C GLN A 79 -13.19 6.09 -13.55
N TYR A 80 -12.03 5.85 -14.17
CA TYR A 80 -12.00 5.26 -15.50
C TYR A 80 -12.39 3.79 -15.49
N VAL A 81 -11.84 3.01 -14.58
CA VAL A 81 -12.21 1.61 -14.34
C VAL A 81 -12.25 1.32 -12.85
N ALA A 82 -13.20 0.46 -12.46
CA ALA A 82 -13.30 -0.07 -11.11
C ALA A 82 -13.52 -1.58 -11.15
N PHE A 83 -12.94 -2.28 -10.20
CA PHE A 83 -13.05 -3.72 -10.03
C PHE A 83 -12.78 -4.13 -8.59
N THR A 84 -13.17 -5.36 -8.22
CA THR A 84 -12.79 -5.93 -6.92
C THR A 84 -11.57 -6.82 -7.10
N LEU A 85 -10.48 -6.51 -6.40
CA LEU A 85 -9.30 -7.35 -6.29
C LEU A 85 -9.47 -8.27 -5.06
N LYS A 86 -9.62 -9.57 -5.29
CA LYS A 86 -9.75 -10.54 -4.21
C LYS A 86 -8.42 -10.81 -3.53
N LYS A 87 -8.44 -11.04 -2.22
CA LYS A 87 -7.27 -11.41 -1.42
C LYS A 87 -6.47 -12.55 -2.03
N ASN A 88 -7.16 -13.59 -2.52
CA ASN A 88 -6.49 -14.74 -3.12
C ASN A 88 -5.73 -14.37 -4.40
N ASP A 89 -6.31 -13.53 -5.27
CA ASP A 89 -5.69 -13.07 -6.51
C ASP A 89 -4.49 -12.18 -6.16
N PHE A 90 -4.67 -11.27 -5.21
CA PHE A 90 -3.60 -10.41 -4.71
C PHE A 90 -2.44 -11.20 -4.09
N THR A 91 -2.72 -12.23 -3.30
CA THR A 91 -1.69 -13.10 -2.73
C THR A 91 -0.95 -13.89 -3.81
N ARG A 92 -1.65 -14.38 -4.85
CA ARG A 92 -1.02 -15.11 -5.96
C ARG A 92 -0.08 -14.20 -6.76
N ILE A 93 -0.50 -12.98 -7.09
CA ILE A 93 0.36 -12.05 -7.83
C ILE A 93 1.60 -11.66 -7.01
N GLN A 94 1.47 -11.40 -5.70
CA GLN A 94 2.60 -11.11 -4.82
C GLN A 94 3.60 -12.28 -4.75
N LYS A 95 3.10 -13.52 -4.72
CA LYS A 95 3.93 -14.72 -4.77
C LYS A 95 4.63 -14.85 -6.12
N ALA A 96 3.94 -14.59 -7.22
CA ALA A 96 4.54 -14.61 -8.57
C ALA A 96 5.65 -13.56 -8.72
N ILE A 97 5.42 -12.33 -8.25
CA ILE A 97 6.43 -11.25 -8.20
C ILE A 97 7.70 -11.73 -7.51
N THR A 98 7.56 -12.31 -6.31
CA THR A 98 8.70 -12.78 -5.52
C THR A 98 9.39 -13.97 -6.16
N THR A 99 8.63 -14.96 -6.66
CA THR A 99 9.16 -16.20 -7.25
C THR A 99 9.92 -15.94 -8.55
N LEU A 100 9.41 -15.04 -9.39
CA LEU A 100 9.96 -14.73 -10.70
C LEU A 100 10.83 -13.46 -10.70
N ASN A 101 10.96 -12.80 -9.56
CA ASN A 101 11.70 -11.53 -9.36
C ASN A 101 11.27 -10.44 -10.33
N LEU A 102 9.95 -10.20 -10.43
CA LEU A 102 9.35 -9.28 -11.40
C LEU A 102 9.18 -7.87 -10.79
N PRO A 103 9.64 -6.81 -11.47
CA PRO A 103 9.62 -5.45 -10.93
C PRO A 103 8.31 -4.70 -11.15
N ASP A 104 7.46 -5.16 -12.07
CA ASP A 104 6.27 -4.43 -12.51
C ASP A 104 5.01 -5.30 -12.37
N VAL A 105 3.89 -4.65 -12.11
CA VAL A 105 2.54 -5.23 -12.17
C VAL A 105 1.69 -4.40 -13.09
N ALA A 106 0.94 -5.03 -13.96
CA ALA A 106 -0.04 -4.36 -14.82
C ALA A 106 -1.45 -4.84 -14.52
N VAL A 107 -2.40 -3.91 -14.51
CA VAL A 107 -3.83 -4.19 -14.68
C VAL A 107 -4.17 -3.90 -16.12
N VAL A 108 -4.59 -4.93 -16.85
CA VAL A 108 -4.82 -4.86 -18.30
C VAL A 108 -6.28 -5.13 -18.61
N GLY A 109 -6.94 -4.17 -19.26
CA GLY A 109 -8.25 -4.36 -19.89
C GLY A 109 -8.06 -4.67 -21.37
N ASP A 110 -8.60 -5.78 -21.85
CA ASP A 110 -8.51 -6.18 -23.27
C ASP A 110 -9.81 -5.89 -24.07
N GLY A 111 -10.78 -5.22 -23.46
CA GLY A 111 -12.10 -4.95 -24.01
C GLY A 111 -13.13 -6.04 -23.72
N LYS A 112 -12.77 -7.04 -22.92
CA LYS A 112 -13.65 -8.09 -22.40
C LYS A 112 -13.31 -8.44 -20.96
N ASN A 113 -12.03 -8.63 -20.68
CA ASN A 113 -11.55 -9.06 -19.37
C ASN A 113 -10.64 -8.01 -18.76
N ILE A 114 -10.55 -8.02 -17.42
CA ILE A 114 -9.49 -7.39 -16.65
C ILE A 114 -8.53 -8.48 -16.22
N LYS A 115 -7.24 -8.30 -16.54
CA LYS A 115 -6.16 -9.21 -16.18
C LYS A 115 -5.21 -8.52 -15.21
N LEU A 116 -4.74 -9.27 -14.22
CA LEU A 116 -3.64 -8.87 -13.34
C LEU A 116 -2.39 -9.59 -13.84
N VAL A 117 -1.34 -8.83 -14.14
CA VAL A 117 -0.12 -9.35 -14.79
C VAL A 117 1.10 -8.91 -13.99
N ALA A 118 1.94 -9.87 -13.55
CA ALA A 118 3.28 -9.56 -13.07
C ALA A 118 4.28 -9.75 -14.20
N THR A 119 5.14 -8.77 -14.43
CA THR A 119 6.02 -8.73 -15.62
C THR A 119 7.28 -7.90 -15.35
N ASP A 120 8.24 -8.00 -16.25
CA ASP A 120 9.29 -7.00 -16.42
C ASP A 120 9.09 -6.31 -17.78
N LYS A 121 8.42 -5.14 -17.76
CA LYS A 121 8.09 -4.39 -18.97
C LYS A 121 9.31 -3.90 -19.77
N LYS A 122 10.51 -3.92 -19.16
CA LYS A 122 11.77 -3.55 -19.83
C LYS A 122 12.47 -4.73 -20.50
N ASN A 123 12.17 -5.96 -20.07
CA ASN A 123 12.80 -7.18 -20.58
C ASN A 123 11.78 -8.04 -21.30
N LYS A 124 11.73 -7.97 -22.63
CA LYS A 124 10.79 -8.72 -23.48
C LYS A 124 10.95 -10.25 -23.42
N SER A 125 12.07 -10.73 -22.90
CA SER A 125 12.34 -12.18 -22.71
C SER A 125 12.11 -12.64 -21.26
N SER A 126 11.63 -11.76 -20.38
CA SER A 126 11.28 -12.13 -19.01
C SER A 126 10.08 -13.07 -18.98
N ASN A 127 10.05 -13.92 -17.96
CA ASN A 127 8.82 -14.63 -17.63
C ASN A 127 7.76 -13.64 -17.17
N ASP A 128 6.50 -14.00 -17.31
CA ASP A 128 5.36 -13.27 -16.78
C ASP A 128 4.37 -14.23 -16.10
N TYR A 129 3.50 -13.66 -15.28
CA TYR A 129 2.36 -14.34 -14.69
C TYR A 129 1.11 -13.52 -14.99
N SER A 130 0.04 -14.16 -15.41
CA SER A 130 -1.22 -13.47 -15.72
C SER A 130 -2.42 -14.26 -15.24
N GLU A 131 -3.42 -13.57 -14.67
CA GLU A 131 -4.71 -14.15 -14.33
C GLU A 131 -5.86 -13.17 -14.61
N VAL A 132 -7.02 -13.71 -14.98
CA VAL A 132 -8.25 -12.91 -15.17
C VAL A 132 -8.88 -12.69 -13.80
N ILE A 133 -9.15 -11.42 -13.46
CA ILE A 133 -9.73 -11.00 -12.18
C ILE A 133 -11.09 -10.33 -12.31
N GLY A 134 -11.56 -10.05 -13.51
CA GLY A 134 -12.85 -9.38 -13.75
C GLY A 134 -13.13 -9.18 -15.23
N GLU A 135 -14.15 -8.39 -15.53
CA GLU A 135 -14.58 -8.04 -16.87
C GLU A 135 -14.61 -6.52 -17.05
N SER A 136 -14.31 -6.03 -18.25
CA SER A 136 -14.44 -4.64 -18.66
C SER A 136 -14.47 -4.53 -20.17
N ASP A 137 -15.33 -3.68 -20.70
CA ASP A 137 -15.40 -3.30 -22.11
C ASP A 137 -14.27 -2.34 -22.54
N LYS A 138 -13.46 -1.89 -21.59
CA LYS A 138 -12.39 -0.91 -21.81
C LYS A 138 -11.07 -1.59 -22.17
N LYS A 139 -10.30 -0.92 -23.03
CA LYS A 139 -8.91 -1.29 -23.34
C LYS A 139 -7.97 -0.32 -22.64
N PHE A 140 -7.10 -0.85 -21.80
CA PHE A 140 -6.11 -0.06 -21.05
C PHE A 140 -4.98 -0.93 -20.51
N THR A 141 -3.88 -0.30 -20.14
CA THR A 141 -2.79 -0.93 -19.41
C THR A 141 -2.33 0.03 -18.31
N ALA A 142 -2.63 -0.29 -17.06
CA ALA A 142 -2.22 0.47 -15.88
C ALA A 142 -1.04 -0.22 -15.20
N TYR A 143 0.14 0.39 -15.25
CA TYR A 143 1.37 -0.16 -14.65
C TYR A 143 1.61 0.38 -13.24
N PHE A 144 2.04 -0.52 -12.37
CA PHE A 144 2.52 -0.26 -11.01
C PHE A 144 3.93 -0.79 -10.85
N LYS A 145 4.72 -0.17 -9.99
CA LYS A 145 5.90 -0.82 -9.43
C LYS A 145 5.47 -1.88 -8.41
N ALA A 146 6.02 -3.07 -8.51
CA ALA A 146 5.72 -4.16 -7.57
C ALA A 146 5.99 -3.76 -6.12
N GLU A 147 7.01 -2.92 -5.87
CA GLU A 147 7.32 -2.39 -4.54
C GLU A 147 6.22 -1.49 -3.97
N ASN A 148 5.45 -0.80 -4.82
CA ASN A 148 4.33 0.05 -4.41
C ASN A 148 3.07 -0.76 -4.04
N LEU A 149 3.02 -2.05 -4.35
CA LEU A 149 1.94 -2.96 -3.97
C LEU A 149 2.24 -3.78 -2.71
N LYS A 150 3.23 -3.37 -1.91
CA LYS A 150 3.49 -3.92 -0.57
C LYS A 150 2.51 -3.34 0.46
N ILE A 151 1.22 -3.56 0.23
CA ILE A 151 0.11 -3.18 1.09
C ILE A 151 -0.46 -4.42 1.79
N ILE A 152 -1.34 -4.23 2.77
CA ILE A 152 -1.97 -5.34 3.50
C ILE A 152 -2.67 -6.28 2.50
N SER A 153 -2.40 -7.59 2.58
CA SER A 153 -3.05 -8.58 1.72
C SER A 153 -4.48 -8.83 2.19
N ASP A 154 -5.44 -8.30 1.43
CA ASP A 154 -6.88 -8.38 1.73
C ASP A 154 -7.70 -8.22 0.45
N ASP A 155 -9.05 -8.20 0.57
CA ASP A 155 -9.96 -7.81 -0.52
C ASP A 155 -10.02 -6.29 -0.65
N TYR A 156 -9.97 -5.78 -1.90
CA TYR A 156 -10.02 -4.36 -2.19
C TYR A 156 -11.05 -4.05 -3.27
N ASP A 157 -11.77 -2.95 -3.10
CA ASP A 157 -12.38 -2.24 -4.22
C ASP A 157 -11.32 -1.29 -4.78
N VAL A 158 -11.02 -1.45 -6.07
CA VAL A 158 -9.95 -0.73 -6.75
C VAL A 158 -10.53 0.17 -7.81
N GLU A 159 -10.15 1.44 -7.78
CA GLU A 159 -10.45 2.44 -8.77
C GLU A 159 -9.18 2.91 -9.47
N ILE A 160 -9.21 3.08 -10.78
CA ILE A 160 -8.09 3.58 -11.57
C ILE A 160 -8.55 4.78 -12.40
N SER A 161 -7.78 5.87 -12.31
CA SER A 161 -7.96 7.11 -13.07
C SER A 161 -7.01 7.21 -14.25
N LYS A 162 -7.46 7.86 -15.35
CA LYS A 162 -6.59 8.27 -16.46
C LYS A 162 -5.48 9.24 -16.05
N GLN A 163 -5.66 9.93 -14.93
CA GLN A 163 -4.64 10.83 -14.37
C GLN A 163 -3.52 10.09 -13.61
N LYS A 164 -3.42 8.77 -13.83
CA LYS A 164 -2.33 7.90 -13.33
C LYS A 164 -2.26 7.82 -11.81
N ILE A 165 -3.41 7.79 -11.18
CA ILE A 165 -3.59 7.46 -9.77
C ILE A 165 -4.61 6.34 -9.63
N SER A 166 -4.42 5.50 -8.63
CA SER A 166 -5.35 4.45 -8.24
C SER A 166 -5.73 4.59 -6.79
N HIS A 167 -6.90 4.08 -6.43
CA HIS A 167 -7.41 4.05 -5.07
C HIS A 167 -7.80 2.61 -4.71
N PHE A 168 -7.24 2.10 -3.64
CA PHE A 168 -7.49 0.77 -3.10
C PHE A 168 -8.23 0.94 -1.78
N ILE A 169 -9.50 0.59 -1.72
CA ILE A 169 -10.34 0.65 -0.53
C ILE A 169 -10.44 -0.76 0.04
N ASN A 170 -9.90 -0.99 1.23
CA ASN A 170 -9.98 -2.30 1.87
C ASN A 170 -11.43 -2.59 2.28
N ARG A 171 -11.93 -3.80 1.99
CA ARG A 171 -13.32 -4.18 2.27
C ARG A 171 -13.55 -4.67 3.69
N ASN A 172 -12.49 -5.04 4.40
CA ASN A 172 -12.58 -5.70 5.71
C ASN A 172 -11.99 -4.86 6.84
N LYS A 173 -11.18 -3.85 6.51
CA LYS A 173 -10.50 -2.99 7.47
C LYS A 173 -10.65 -1.52 7.07
N PRO A 174 -10.71 -0.61 8.03
CA PRO A 174 -10.77 0.84 7.75
C PRO A 174 -9.39 1.37 7.30
N VAL A 175 -8.92 0.89 6.17
CA VAL A 175 -7.65 1.31 5.55
C VAL A 175 -7.83 1.46 4.05
N GLN A 176 -7.20 2.50 3.50
CA GLN A 176 -7.22 2.78 2.07
C GLN A 176 -5.84 3.27 1.61
N TYR A 177 -5.56 3.06 0.32
CA TYR A 177 -4.28 3.43 -0.27
C TYR A 177 -4.52 4.15 -1.60
N TRP A 178 -3.80 5.26 -1.81
CA TRP A 178 -3.65 5.86 -3.12
C TRP A 178 -2.27 5.53 -3.66
N ILE A 179 -2.22 4.93 -4.84
CA ILE A 179 -0.98 4.44 -5.44
C ILE A 179 -0.84 5.07 -6.83
N ALA A 180 0.29 5.74 -7.06
CA ALA A 180 0.61 6.29 -8.35
C ALA A 180 0.87 5.19 -9.38
N LEU A 181 0.36 5.36 -10.59
CA LEU A 181 0.70 4.54 -11.73
C LEU A 181 2.00 5.02 -12.38
N GLU A 182 2.62 4.12 -13.13
CA GLU A 182 3.79 4.47 -13.93
C GLU A 182 3.40 5.40 -15.11
N PRO A 183 4.30 6.30 -15.55
CA PRO A 183 4.03 7.27 -16.61
C PRO A 183 3.66 6.65 -17.96
N ASP A 184 4.08 5.43 -18.23
CA ASP A 184 3.81 4.67 -19.45
C ASP A 184 2.50 3.87 -19.42
N SER A 185 1.64 4.09 -18.40
CA SER A 185 0.27 3.58 -18.39
C SER A 185 -0.56 4.21 -19.51
N GLU A 186 -1.39 3.40 -20.18
CA GLU A 186 -2.21 3.77 -21.36
C GLU A 186 -3.70 3.52 -21.08
N PHE A 187 -4.59 4.41 -21.62
CA PHE A 187 -6.02 4.38 -21.38
C PHE A 187 -6.85 4.68 -22.64
#